data_01de137e8ad8108e7584d48aca76caa3
#
_entry.id   01de137e8ad8108e7584d48aca76caa3
#
_cell.length_a   1.000
_cell.length_b   1.000
_cell.length_c   1.000
_cell.angle_alpha   90.00
_cell.angle_beta   90.00
_cell.angle_gamma   90.00
#
_symmetry.space_group_name_H-M   'P 1'
#
loop_
_entity.id
_entity.type
_entity.pdbx_description
1 polymer ?
#
loop_
_entity_poly.entity_id
_entity_poly.type
_entity_poly.pdbx_seq_one_letter_code
_entity_poly.pdbx_strand_id
1 'polypeptide(L)'
;MKKIAYFLLSAAIAAACVIPAQAADVTALKGTPEIDGVIDEIYTQSGSLKTDSSLFVWATGDDAKAASDATAVTCFLHDDDYFYFATEVKDGTLVDTGIINNWQADAVEHWINFDGVKASKISCDAFNTSIYGSDYTDFDKCIAATTQGDGSYVVEIAIPIGSFATGDVVPVSIQVNDFFEAEATNGVAWGSQKTDNNLTLSADEVTYPEPEVVDEPAAETEPTEAAQTSDMGIAAAVLAMS
;
A
#
# COMPACT_ATOMS: atom_id res chain seq x y z
N MET A 1 -13.21 -9.54 26.04
CA MET A 1 -12.41 -8.81 25.04
C MET A 1 -11.38 -9.77 24.48
N LYS A 2 -11.69 -10.42 23.35
CA LYS A 2 -10.78 -11.35 22.66
C LYS A 2 -9.92 -10.50 21.72
N LYS A 3 -8.60 -10.47 21.96
CA LYS A 3 -7.64 -9.87 21.05
C LYS A 3 -7.52 -10.82 19.84
N ILE A 4 -8.02 -10.39 18.70
CA ILE A 4 -7.79 -11.04 17.42
C ILE A 4 -6.35 -10.68 17.04
N ALA A 5 -5.48 -11.67 17.05
CA ALA A 5 -4.12 -11.51 16.54
C ALA A 5 -4.21 -11.64 15.01
N TYR A 6 -4.05 -10.53 14.33
CA TYR A 6 -3.84 -10.55 12.89
C TYR A 6 -2.44 -11.12 12.63
N PHE A 7 -2.38 -12.32 12.08
CA PHE A 7 -1.16 -12.86 11.49
C PHE A 7 -0.99 -12.12 10.16
N LEU A 8 -0.06 -11.18 10.13
CA LEU A 8 0.42 -10.57 8.89
C LEU A 8 1.15 -11.65 8.10
N LEU A 9 0.48 -12.24 7.14
CA LEU A 9 1.12 -13.06 6.13
C LEU A 9 1.67 -12.08 5.08
N SER A 10 2.89 -11.58 5.33
CA SER A 10 3.65 -10.88 4.30
C SER A 10 3.99 -11.89 3.21
N ALA A 11 3.19 -11.91 2.15
CA ALA A 11 3.55 -12.64 0.95
C ALA A 11 4.76 -11.94 0.33
N ALA A 12 5.97 -12.47 0.58
CA ALA A 12 7.17 -11.98 -0.08
C ALA A 12 7.00 -12.18 -1.60
N ILE A 13 6.80 -11.07 -2.31
CA ILE A 13 6.79 -11.08 -3.78
C ILE A 13 8.22 -11.32 -4.25
N ALA A 14 8.64 -12.57 -4.31
CA ALA A 14 9.90 -12.97 -4.90
C ALA A 14 9.72 -13.12 -6.42
N ALA A 15 9.45 -12.02 -7.11
CA ALA A 15 9.51 -12.00 -8.56
C ALA A 15 10.96 -11.81 -8.99
N ALA A 16 11.64 -12.90 -9.34
CA ALA A 16 12.97 -12.86 -9.97
C ALA A 16 12.83 -12.40 -11.42
N CYS A 17 12.76 -11.09 -11.63
CA CYS A 17 13.01 -10.48 -12.95
C CYS A 17 14.16 -9.49 -12.81
N VAL A 18 15.34 -9.90 -13.22
CA VAL A 18 16.48 -8.97 -13.43
C VAL A 18 16.21 -8.25 -14.75
N ILE A 19 15.65 -7.05 -14.69
CA ILE A 19 15.56 -6.16 -15.85
C ILE A 19 16.69 -5.15 -15.71
N PRO A 20 17.54 -4.96 -16.75
CA PRO A 20 18.56 -3.91 -16.74
C PRO A 20 17.88 -2.53 -16.70
N ALA A 21 18.64 -1.51 -16.24
CA ALA A 21 18.22 -0.11 -16.11
C ALA A 21 17.95 0.55 -17.49
N GLN A 22 16.95 0.05 -18.19
CA GLN A 22 16.39 0.62 -19.44
C GLN A 22 14.89 0.79 -19.22
N ALA A 23 14.32 1.73 -19.97
CA ALA A 23 12.87 1.91 -20.03
C ALA A 23 12.16 0.56 -20.09
N ALA A 24 11.34 0.30 -19.10
CA ALA A 24 10.61 -0.96 -19.00
C ALA A 24 9.19 -0.78 -19.56
N ASP A 25 8.73 -1.77 -20.31
CA ASP A 25 7.33 -1.89 -20.67
C ASP A 25 6.65 -2.74 -19.60
N VAL A 26 5.69 -2.16 -18.90
CA VAL A 26 4.96 -2.79 -17.80
C VAL A 26 3.48 -2.78 -18.12
N THR A 27 2.77 -3.81 -17.71
CA THR A 27 1.32 -3.91 -17.91
C THR A 27 0.61 -3.80 -16.57
N ALA A 28 -0.36 -2.88 -16.46
CA ALA A 28 -1.33 -2.84 -15.37
C ALA A 28 -2.59 -3.59 -15.83
N LEU A 29 -2.96 -4.65 -15.12
CA LEU A 29 -4.24 -5.32 -15.32
C LEU A 29 -5.37 -4.51 -14.72
N LYS A 30 -6.60 -4.75 -15.20
CA LYS A 30 -7.80 -4.12 -14.66
C LYS A 30 -8.22 -4.80 -13.36
N GLY A 31 -8.31 -4.02 -12.28
CA GLY A 31 -8.72 -4.49 -10.96
C GLY A 31 -8.67 -3.37 -9.93
N THR A 32 -9.53 -3.47 -8.92
CA THR A 32 -9.67 -2.47 -7.85
C THR A 32 -9.25 -3.11 -6.53
N PRO A 33 -8.06 -2.77 -5.98
CA PRO A 33 -7.59 -3.27 -4.69
C PRO A 33 -8.26 -2.50 -3.53
N GLU A 34 -8.11 -2.99 -2.31
CA GLU A 34 -8.35 -2.22 -1.10
C GLU A 34 -7.09 -1.40 -0.76
N ILE A 35 -7.24 -0.09 -0.54
CA ILE A 35 -6.11 0.78 -0.19
C ILE A 35 -6.01 0.85 1.33
N ASP A 36 -5.31 -0.09 1.93
CA ASP A 36 -5.16 -0.25 3.38
C ASP A 36 -3.69 -0.34 3.84
N GLY A 37 -2.74 -0.28 2.89
CA GLY A 37 -1.31 -0.41 3.14
C GLY A 37 -0.84 -1.86 3.21
N VAL A 38 -1.67 -2.81 2.77
CA VAL A 38 -1.33 -4.22 2.64
C VAL A 38 -1.48 -4.62 1.18
N ILE A 39 -0.42 -5.10 0.56
CA ILE A 39 -0.44 -5.44 -0.86
C ILE A 39 -1.35 -6.64 -1.11
N ASP A 40 -2.46 -6.42 -1.78
CA ASP A 40 -3.41 -7.46 -2.19
C ASP A 40 -2.78 -8.50 -3.13
N GLU A 41 -3.23 -9.76 -3.03
CA GLU A 41 -2.76 -10.85 -3.89
C GLU A 41 -2.97 -10.55 -5.38
N ILE A 42 -4.00 -9.79 -5.74
CA ILE A 42 -4.31 -9.43 -7.13
C ILE A 42 -3.19 -8.65 -7.83
N TYR A 43 -2.37 -7.90 -7.08
CA TYR A 43 -1.21 -7.20 -7.65
C TYR A 43 -0.16 -8.15 -8.22
N THR A 44 -0.07 -9.39 -7.70
CA THR A 44 0.89 -10.38 -8.19
C THR A 44 0.62 -10.86 -9.61
N GLN A 45 -0.59 -10.64 -10.09
CA GLN A 45 -1.02 -11.02 -11.45
C GLN A 45 -0.64 -9.97 -12.49
N SER A 46 -0.22 -8.78 -12.06
CA SER A 46 0.09 -7.64 -12.89
C SER A 46 1.60 -7.40 -13.03
N GLY A 47 1.99 -6.42 -13.83
CA GLY A 47 3.38 -6.06 -14.02
C GLY A 47 3.97 -5.35 -12.80
N SER A 48 5.31 -5.33 -12.72
CA SER A 48 6.02 -4.62 -11.65
C SER A 48 7.29 -3.94 -12.15
N LEU A 49 7.72 -2.89 -11.43
CA LEU A 49 9.02 -2.22 -11.58
C LEU A 49 9.85 -2.45 -10.33
N LYS A 50 11.16 -2.64 -10.54
CA LYS A 50 12.14 -2.71 -9.47
C LYS A 50 12.94 -1.42 -9.41
N THR A 51 13.13 -0.89 -8.21
CA THR A 51 14.00 0.25 -7.92
C THR A 51 15.12 -0.20 -6.96
N ASP A 52 16.37 0.10 -7.30
CA ASP A 52 17.52 -0.22 -6.46
C ASP A 52 18.70 0.75 -6.73
N SER A 53 19.82 0.51 -6.05
CA SER A 53 21.03 1.35 -6.11
C SER A 53 21.70 1.47 -7.48
N SER A 54 21.27 0.71 -8.49
CA SER A 54 21.71 0.89 -9.87
C SER A 54 21.08 2.12 -10.55
N LEU A 55 19.97 2.63 -10.00
CA LEU A 55 19.16 3.71 -10.55
C LEU A 55 19.33 5.01 -9.74
N PHE A 56 20.57 5.50 -9.63
CA PHE A 56 20.89 6.71 -8.86
C PHE A 56 20.27 7.98 -9.44
N VAL A 57 19.58 8.74 -8.59
CA VAL A 57 18.97 10.04 -8.95
C VAL A 57 19.74 11.20 -8.32
N TRP A 58 19.82 11.25 -6.99
CA TRP A 58 20.53 12.28 -6.25
C TRP A 58 20.96 11.76 -4.87
N ALA A 59 21.87 12.47 -4.21
CA ALA A 59 22.22 12.27 -2.81
C ALA A 59 22.53 13.62 -2.15
N THR A 60 22.27 13.70 -0.85
CA THR A 60 22.72 14.77 0.04
C THR A 60 23.46 14.15 1.22
N GLY A 61 24.56 14.79 1.66
CA GLY A 61 25.50 14.20 2.62
C GLY A 61 26.55 13.32 1.94
N ASP A 62 27.72 13.24 2.56
CA ASP A 62 28.93 12.68 1.94
C ASP A 62 28.87 11.16 1.76
N ASP A 63 28.19 10.44 2.66
CA ASP A 63 28.15 8.98 2.71
C ASP A 63 26.78 8.37 2.34
N ALA A 64 25.78 9.19 2.03
CA ALA A 64 24.39 8.74 1.82
C ALA A 64 24.25 7.61 0.81
N LYS A 65 24.94 7.73 -0.32
CA LYS A 65 24.89 6.71 -1.38
C LYS A 65 25.47 5.37 -0.96
N ALA A 66 26.48 5.37 -0.09
CA ALA A 66 27.12 4.16 0.39
C ALA A 66 26.40 3.54 1.59
N ALA A 67 25.63 4.36 2.31
CA ALA A 67 24.87 3.93 3.49
C ALA A 67 23.53 3.28 3.11
N SER A 68 22.94 3.66 1.95
CA SER A 68 21.64 3.15 1.53
C SER A 68 21.69 1.68 1.15
N ASP A 69 20.73 0.92 1.67
CA ASP A 69 20.39 -0.43 1.25
C ASP A 69 18.95 -0.52 0.68
N ALA A 70 18.29 0.62 0.51
CA ALA A 70 16.92 0.69 0.06
C ALA A 70 16.73 0.05 -1.33
N THR A 71 15.73 -0.81 -1.41
CA THR A 71 15.26 -1.42 -2.66
C THR A 71 13.75 -1.48 -2.66
N ALA A 72 13.13 -1.35 -3.83
CA ALA A 72 11.68 -1.39 -3.92
C ALA A 72 11.18 -2.23 -5.09
N VAL A 73 9.96 -2.73 -4.92
CA VAL A 73 9.15 -3.32 -5.99
C VAL A 73 7.80 -2.61 -5.98
N THR A 74 7.45 -2.02 -7.11
CA THR A 74 6.14 -1.40 -7.33
C THR A 74 5.32 -2.23 -8.29
N CYS A 75 4.15 -2.67 -7.86
CA CYS A 75 3.15 -3.35 -8.68
C CYS A 75 2.05 -2.38 -9.09
N PHE A 76 1.37 -2.68 -10.21
CA PHE A 76 0.43 -1.78 -10.85
C PHE A 76 -0.90 -2.47 -11.11
N LEU A 77 -1.99 -1.77 -10.83
CA LEU A 77 -3.34 -2.08 -11.32
C LEU A 77 -3.99 -0.80 -11.83
N HIS A 78 -5.12 -0.91 -12.49
CA HIS A 78 -5.98 0.21 -12.82
C HIS A 78 -7.44 -0.20 -12.87
N ASP A 79 -8.33 0.77 -12.74
CA ASP A 79 -9.72 0.66 -13.15
C ASP A 79 -10.11 1.85 -14.03
N ASP A 80 -11.39 2.16 -14.13
CA ASP A 80 -11.86 3.25 -14.99
C ASP A 80 -11.66 4.64 -14.34
N ASP A 81 -11.36 4.70 -13.03
CA ASP A 81 -11.24 5.93 -12.25
C ASP A 81 -9.80 6.18 -11.74
N TYR A 82 -9.02 5.11 -11.46
CA TYR A 82 -7.74 5.22 -10.78
C TYR A 82 -6.62 4.36 -11.40
N PHE A 83 -5.40 4.85 -11.28
CA PHE A 83 -4.18 4.03 -11.23
C PHE A 83 -3.94 3.60 -9.80
N TYR A 84 -3.54 2.35 -9.58
CA TYR A 84 -3.15 1.80 -8.30
C TYR A 84 -1.69 1.41 -8.32
N PHE A 85 -0.93 1.94 -7.37
CA PHE A 85 0.48 1.63 -7.17
C PHE A 85 0.63 1.04 -5.77
N ALA A 86 1.18 -0.17 -5.69
CA ALA A 86 1.55 -0.81 -4.43
C ALA A 86 3.07 -1.00 -4.42
N THR A 87 3.76 -0.29 -3.55
CA THR A 87 5.22 -0.31 -3.46
C THR A 87 5.66 -0.87 -2.12
N GLU A 88 6.33 -2.03 -2.14
CA GLU A 88 7.09 -2.54 -1.00
C GLU A 88 8.51 -2.00 -1.09
N VAL A 89 8.95 -1.29 -0.06
CA VAL A 89 10.32 -0.82 0.09
C VAL A 89 10.99 -1.61 1.20
N LYS A 90 12.16 -2.17 0.92
CA LYS A 90 13.07 -2.73 1.93
C LYS A 90 14.08 -1.66 2.25
N ASP A 91 14.17 -1.31 3.52
CA ASP A 91 15.00 -0.25 4.04
C ASP A 91 15.36 -0.59 5.49
N GLY A 92 16.65 -0.77 5.76
CA GLY A 92 17.16 -1.10 7.09
C GLY A 92 17.15 0.08 8.06
N THR A 93 16.90 1.30 7.57
CA THR A 93 16.99 2.55 8.35
C THR A 93 15.77 3.41 8.15
N LEU A 94 14.63 3.01 8.70
CA LEU A 94 13.41 3.82 8.62
C LEU A 94 13.50 5.03 9.57
N VAL A 95 13.43 6.23 9.01
CA VAL A 95 13.54 7.48 9.76
C VAL A 95 12.33 8.38 9.52
N ASP A 96 11.58 8.63 10.61
CA ASP A 96 10.55 9.67 10.60
C ASP A 96 11.19 11.05 10.75
N THR A 97 11.30 11.78 9.66
CA THR A 97 11.83 13.14 9.68
C THR A 97 10.80 14.17 10.17
N GLY A 98 9.51 13.80 10.25
CA GLY A 98 8.42 14.72 10.55
C GLY A 98 8.22 15.83 9.52
N ILE A 99 8.90 15.76 8.36
CA ILE A 99 8.83 16.76 7.30
C ILE A 99 7.75 16.36 6.30
N ILE A 100 6.62 17.04 6.37
CA ILE A 100 5.49 16.83 5.47
C ILE A 100 5.65 17.70 4.22
N ASN A 101 5.21 17.21 3.08
CA ASN A 101 5.23 17.89 1.78
C ASN A 101 6.64 18.17 1.25
N ASN A 102 7.62 17.40 1.69
CA ASN A 102 9.00 17.55 1.30
C ASN A 102 9.56 16.25 0.74
N TRP A 103 10.56 16.35 -0.11
CA TRP A 103 11.32 15.21 -0.63
C TRP A 103 12.28 14.60 0.43
N GLN A 104 12.45 15.28 1.57
CA GLN A 104 13.35 14.91 2.66
C GLN A 104 12.66 13.95 3.66
N ALA A 105 12.25 12.79 3.20
CA ALA A 105 11.63 11.73 4.00
C ALA A 105 11.87 10.38 3.33
N ASP A 106 11.76 9.28 4.09
CA ASP A 106 11.60 7.95 3.51
C ASP A 106 10.25 7.92 2.80
N ALA A 107 10.28 7.90 1.48
CA ALA A 107 9.10 8.13 0.67
C ALA A 107 9.18 7.45 -0.68
N VAL A 108 8.01 7.21 -1.26
CA VAL A 108 7.85 6.81 -2.65
C VAL A 108 7.28 7.98 -3.45
N GLU A 109 7.97 8.35 -4.51
CA GLU A 109 7.51 9.34 -5.46
C GLU A 109 7.06 8.66 -6.76
N HIS A 110 5.81 8.92 -7.14
CA HIS A 110 5.20 8.46 -8.38
C HIS A 110 5.25 9.61 -9.39
N TRP A 111 6.00 9.42 -10.46
CA TRP A 111 6.15 10.38 -11.54
C TRP A 111 5.31 9.92 -12.72
N ILE A 112 4.30 10.71 -13.11
CA ILE A 112 3.34 10.38 -14.16
C ILE A 112 3.26 11.54 -15.14
N ASN A 113 3.33 11.25 -16.43
CA ASN A 113 3.18 12.27 -17.46
C ASN A 113 1.75 12.25 -18.02
N PHE A 114 0.89 13.10 -17.45
CA PHE A 114 -0.53 13.17 -17.81
C PHE A 114 -0.81 13.90 -19.13
N ASP A 115 0.04 14.84 -19.53
CA ASP A 115 -0.21 15.75 -20.64
C ASP A 115 0.77 15.61 -21.82
N GLY A 116 1.72 14.68 -21.72
CA GLY A 116 2.76 14.47 -22.74
C GLY A 116 3.86 15.56 -22.73
N VAL A 117 3.82 16.52 -21.79
CA VAL A 117 4.74 17.65 -21.73
C VAL A 117 5.62 17.60 -20.49
N LYS A 118 5.00 17.43 -19.32
CA LYS A 118 5.69 17.46 -18.03
C LYS A 118 5.22 16.37 -17.10
N ALA A 119 6.16 15.73 -16.43
CA ALA A 119 5.83 14.77 -15.39
C ALA A 119 5.30 15.46 -14.13
N SER A 120 4.19 14.98 -13.63
CA SER A 120 3.65 15.30 -12.30
C SER A 120 4.28 14.40 -11.26
N LYS A 121 4.60 14.94 -10.10
CA LYS A 121 5.07 14.19 -8.94
C LYS A 121 3.94 14.02 -7.93
N ILE A 122 3.66 12.79 -7.54
CA ILE A 122 2.76 12.44 -6.45
C ILE A 122 3.54 11.57 -5.47
N SER A 123 3.69 12.02 -4.23
CA SER A 123 4.57 11.41 -3.24
C SER A 123 3.81 11.08 -1.97
N CYS A 124 4.16 9.96 -1.36
CA CYS A 124 3.66 9.53 -0.06
C CYS A 124 4.84 9.01 0.77
N ASP A 125 4.97 9.46 2.02
CA ASP A 125 6.03 9.01 2.91
C ASP A 125 5.65 7.75 3.70
N ALA A 126 6.65 7.11 4.29
CA ALA A 126 6.52 5.83 4.99
C ALA A 126 5.73 5.93 6.31
N PHE A 127 5.60 7.11 6.92
CA PHE A 127 5.11 7.28 8.28
C PHE A 127 3.76 7.95 8.39
N ASN A 128 3.36 8.67 7.36
CA ASN A 128 2.05 9.29 7.29
C ASN A 128 1.49 9.15 5.88
N THR A 129 0.19 9.15 5.75
CA THR A 129 -0.48 9.04 4.46
C THR A 129 -0.64 10.39 3.74
N SER A 130 0.15 11.39 4.12
CA SER A 130 0.10 12.70 3.47
C SER A 130 0.61 12.60 2.05
N ILE A 131 -0.22 13.05 1.10
CA ILE A 131 0.09 13.06 -0.31
C ILE A 131 0.51 14.47 -0.69
N TYR A 132 1.67 14.61 -1.32
CA TYR A 132 2.24 15.88 -1.73
C TYR A 132 2.97 15.75 -3.06
N GLY A 133 3.35 16.87 -3.64
CA GLY A 133 4.14 16.84 -4.87
C GLY A 133 4.10 18.14 -5.65
N SER A 134 4.27 18.04 -6.97
CA SER A 134 4.30 19.18 -7.89
C SER A 134 3.64 18.86 -9.22
N ASP A 135 3.14 19.91 -9.86
CA ASP A 135 2.56 19.86 -11.20
C ASP A 135 1.37 18.89 -11.34
N TYR A 136 0.66 18.65 -10.23
CA TYR A 136 -0.57 17.89 -10.15
C TYR A 136 -1.60 18.67 -9.33
N THR A 137 -2.89 18.54 -9.64
CA THR A 137 -3.95 19.36 -9.03
C THR A 137 -4.96 18.56 -8.22
N ASP A 138 -5.08 17.27 -8.47
CA ASP A 138 -6.15 16.43 -7.92
C ASP A 138 -5.68 15.61 -6.70
N PHE A 139 -4.78 16.18 -5.88
CA PHE A 139 -4.28 15.51 -4.67
C PHE A 139 -5.37 15.10 -3.69
N ASP A 140 -6.43 15.89 -3.59
CA ASP A 140 -7.59 15.66 -2.73
C ASP A 140 -8.44 14.45 -3.14
N LYS A 141 -8.23 13.96 -4.36
CA LYS A 141 -8.87 12.74 -4.88
C LYS A 141 -7.99 11.50 -4.78
N CYS A 142 -6.71 11.67 -4.46
CA CYS A 142 -5.83 10.53 -4.22
C CYS A 142 -6.18 9.86 -2.89
N ILE A 143 -6.04 8.55 -2.83
CA ILE A 143 -6.23 7.75 -1.62
C ILE A 143 -4.92 7.02 -1.37
N ALA A 144 -4.38 7.10 -0.15
CA ALA A 144 -3.15 6.39 0.18
C ALA A 144 -3.23 5.77 1.56
N ALA A 145 -2.50 4.66 1.72
CA ALA A 145 -2.26 4.00 2.98
C ALA A 145 -0.82 3.52 3.05
N THR A 146 -0.25 3.54 4.26
CA THR A 146 1.11 3.06 4.50
C THR A 146 1.15 2.15 5.71
N THR A 147 2.03 1.15 5.66
CA THR A 147 2.36 0.30 6.81
C THR A 147 3.86 0.16 6.93
N GLN A 148 4.37 0.11 8.17
CA GLN A 148 5.76 -0.15 8.44
C GLN A 148 5.95 -1.56 8.98
N GLY A 149 7.07 -2.19 8.61
CA GLY A 149 7.54 -3.47 9.10
C GLY A 149 8.93 -3.37 9.71
N ASP A 150 9.52 -4.51 10.05
CA ASP A 150 10.92 -4.59 10.48
C ASP A 150 11.84 -4.50 9.25
N GLY A 151 12.44 -3.34 9.04
CA GLY A 151 13.31 -3.06 7.89
C GLY A 151 12.55 -2.98 6.55
N SER A 152 11.29 -2.55 6.56
CA SER A 152 10.50 -2.35 5.35
C SER A 152 9.28 -1.46 5.59
N TYR A 153 8.74 -0.91 4.51
CA TYR A 153 7.43 -0.26 4.51
C TYR A 153 6.69 -0.51 3.20
N VAL A 154 5.38 -0.33 3.23
CA VAL A 154 4.53 -0.36 2.05
C VAL A 154 3.90 1.01 1.88
N VAL A 155 3.90 1.49 0.65
CA VAL A 155 3.06 2.62 0.21
C VAL A 155 2.09 2.10 -0.82
N GLU A 156 0.82 2.22 -0.51
CA GLU A 156 -0.27 1.95 -1.43
C GLU A 156 -0.99 3.25 -1.77
N ILE A 157 -1.20 3.51 -3.06
CA ILE A 157 -1.84 4.76 -3.50
C ILE A 157 -2.71 4.55 -4.73
N ALA A 158 -3.92 5.10 -4.67
CA ALA A 158 -4.81 5.29 -5.81
C ALA A 158 -4.70 6.74 -6.31
N ILE A 159 -4.35 6.91 -7.57
CA ILE A 159 -4.16 8.21 -8.23
C ILE A 159 -5.19 8.31 -9.36
N PRO A 160 -6.03 9.37 -9.43
CA PRO A 160 -6.99 9.54 -10.50
C PRO A 160 -6.39 9.35 -11.90
N ILE A 161 -7.03 8.53 -12.72
CA ILE A 161 -6.53 8.13 -14.04
C ILE A 161 -6.51 9.30 -15.05
N GLY A 162 -7.23 10.38 -14.76
CA GLY A 162 -7.29 11.57 -15.59
C GLY A 162 -8.01 11.33 -16.91
N SER A 163 -7.33 11.60 -18.03
CA SER A 163 -7.88 11.39 -19.37
C SER A 163 -7.49 10.05 -20.00
N PHE A 164 -6.71 9.24 -19.32
CA PHE A 164 -6.32 7.92 -19.82
C PHE A 164 -7.46 6.90 -19.71
N ALA A 165 -7.40 5.90 -20.55
CA ALA A 165 -8.38 4.82 -20.62
C ALA A 165 -7.68 3.48 -20.85
N THR A 166 -8.40 2.39 -20.69
CA THR A 166 -7.96 1.05 -21.05
C THR A 166 -7.43 1.02 -22.49
N GLY A 167 -6.24 0.47 -22.67
CA GLY A 167 -5.50 0.41 -23.92
C GLY A 167 -4.46 1.51 -24.10
N ASP A 168 -4.49 2.55 -23.29
CA ASP A 168 -3.49 3.62 -23.34
C ASP A 168 -2.14 3.17 -22.73
N VAL A 169 -1.09 3.89 -23.12
CA VAL A 169 0.25 3.75 -22.57
C VAL A 169 0.58 5.04 -21.81
N VAL A 170 0.84 4.90 -20.52
CA VAL A 170 1.11 6.00 -19.60
C VAL A 170 2.59 6.04 -19.30
N PRO A 171 3.29 7.14 -19.60
CA PRO A 171 4.69 7.29 -19.19
C PRO A 171 4.80 7.50 -17.69
N VAL A 172 5.51 6.60 -17.00
CA VAL A 172 5.65 6.61 -15.54
C VAL A 172 7.09 6.38 -15.11
N SER A 173 7.42 6.79 -13.89
CA SER A 173 8.62 6.37 -13.16
C SER A 173 8.37 6.35 -11.67
N ILE A 174 9.15 5.54 -10.98
CA ILE A 174 9.14 5.45 -9.51
C ILE A 174 10.49 5.93 -9.00
N GLN A 175 10.45 6.72 -7.92
CA GLN A 175 11.60 7.09 -7.14
C GLN A 175 11.37 6.75 -5.68
N VAL A 176 12.37 6.20 -5.02
CA VAL A 176 12.40 5.96 -3.58
C VAL A 176 13.43 6.89 -2.96
N ASN A 177 13.02 7.62 -1.95
CA ASN A 177 13.89 8.45 -1.12
C ASN A 177 14.18 7.68 0.16
N ASP A 178 15.43 7.67 0.58
CA ASP A 178 15.96 6.98 1.75
C ASP A 178 16.79 7.99 2.56
N PHE A 179 16.37 8.27 3.79
CA PHE A 179 17.01 9.21 4.71
C PHE A 179 17.50 8.48 5.95
N PHE A 180 18.62 8.95 6.52
CA PHE A 180 19.33 8.25 7.59
C PHE A 180 19.22 8.94 8.95
N GLU A 181 18.64 10.14 9.00
CA GLU A 181 18.56 10.94 10.22
C GLU A 181 17.36 11.91 10.19
N ALA A 182 16.81 12.18 11.37
CA ALA A 182 15.61 12.99 11.53
C ALA A 182 15.76 14.44 11.03
N GLU A 183 16.99 14.96 11.03
CA GLU A 183 17.35 16.29 10.52
C GLU A 183 17.30 16.37 8.99
N ALA A 184 17.14 15.24 8.31
CA ALA A 184 17.06 15.10 6.87
C ALA A 184 18.25 15.76 6.12
N THR A 185 19.45 15.68 6.70
CA THR A 185 20.67 16.22 6.11
C THR A 185 21.44 15.22 5.28
N ASN A 186 21.13 13.93 5.47
CA ASN A 186 21.79 12.81 4.83
C ASN A 186 20.76 11.85 4.23
N GLY A 187 20.75 11.74 2.92
CA GLY A 187 19.78 10.90 2.21
C GLY A 187 20.12 10.71 0.74
N VAL A 188 19.46 9.75 0.11
CA VAL A 188 19.66 9.39 -1.29
C VAL A 188 18.33 9.07 -1.95
N ALA A 189 18.27 9.20 -3.27
CA ALA A 189 17.14 8.73 -4.06
C ALA A 189 17.59 7.77 -5.16
N TRP A 190 16.84 6.70 -5.29
CA TRP A 190 16.96 5.67 -6.30
C TRP A 190 15.73 5.66 -7.20
N GLY A 191 15.88 5.41 -8.50
CA GLY A 191 14.77 5.36 -9.44
C GLY A 191 14.89 6.35 -10.58
N SER A 192 13.79 6.97 -10.99
CA SER A 192 13.79 7.95 -12.08
C SER A 192 12.70 9.01 -11.88
N GLN A 193 12.98 10.23 -12.37
CA GLN A 193 12.03 11.36 -12.46
C GLN A 193 11.61 11.64 -13.91
N LYS A 194 12.01 10.78 -14.87
CA LYS A 194 11.93 11.08 -16.30
C LYS A 194 10.73 10.49 -17.01
N THR A 195 9.89 9.74 -16.28
CA THR A 195 8.76 9.00 -16.87
C THR A 195 9.19 8.16 -18.07
N ASP A 196 10.30 7.44 -17.91
CA ASP A 196 10.96 6.67 -18.94
C ASP A 196 10.48 5.20 -19.04
N ASN A 197 9.51 4.80 -18.22
CA ASN A 197 8.83 3.51 -18.34
C ASN A 197 7.45 3.69 -18.97
N ASN A 198 6.99 2.67 -19.69
CA ASN A 198 5.68 2.62 -20.31
C ASN A 198 4.75 1.70 -19.52
N LEU A 199 3.71 2.25 -18.91
CA LEU A 199 2.66 1.50 -18.25
C LEU A 199 1.47 1.33 -19.19
N THR A 200 1.26 0.12 -19.71
CA THR A 200 0.11 -0.20 -20.56
C THR A 200 -1.09 -0.57 -19.70
N LEU A 201 -2.22 0.10 -19.90
CA LEU A 201 -3.49 -0.18 -19.23
C LEU A 201 -4.22 -1.31 -19.94
N SER A 202 -4.14 -2.54 -19.43
CA SER A 202 -4.73 -3.72 -20.08
C SER A 202 -6.24 -3.80 -19.89
N ALA A 203 -6.92 -4.36 -20.88
CA ALA A 203 -8.31 -4.77 -20.74
C ALA A 203 -8.47 -6.09 -19.98
N ASP A 204 -7.39 -6.84 -19.78
CA ASP A 204 -7.43 -8.07 -19.03
C ASP A 204 -7.65 -7.80 -17.54
N GLU A 205 -8.56 -8.53 -16.93
CA GLU A 205 -8.94 -8.36 -15.54
C GLU A 205 -8.16 -9.31 -14.63
N VAL A 206 -7.92 -8.88 -13.39
CA VAL A 206 -7.39 -9.76 -12.34
C VAL A 206 -8.46 -10.77 -11.90
N THR A 207 -8.02 -11.91 -11.40
CA THR A 207 -8.88 -12.88 -10.72
C THR A 207 -8.84 -12.63 -9.23
N TYR A 208 -9.98 -12.31 -8.63
CA TYR A 208 -10.07 -12.16 -7.18
C TYR A 208 -10.07 -13.54 -6.49
N PRO A 209 -9.40 -13.67 -5.33
CA PRO A 209 -9.50 -14.90 -4.54
C PRO A 209 -10.95 -15.17 -4.13
N GLU A 210 -11.34 -16.43 -4.13
CA GLU A 210 -12.65 -16.78 -3.58
C GLU A 210 -12.70 -16.40 -2.09
N PRO A 211 -13.80 -15.77 -1.61
CA PRO A 211 -13.94 -15.45 -0.21
C PRO A 211 -13.84 -16.73 0.63
N GLU A 212 -12.99 -16.72 1.65
CA GLU A 212 -12.94 -17.82 2.60
C GLU A 212 -14.34 -18.05 3.20
N VAL A 213 -14.93 -19.20 2.96
CA VAL A 213 -16.16 -19.61 3.63
C VAL A 213 -15.79 -19.88 5.08
N VAL A 214 -15.96 -18.87 5.92
CA VAL A 214 -15.87 -19.06 7.38
C VAL A 214 -17.09 -19.89 7.76
N ASP A 215 -16.91 -21.19 7.99
CA ASP A 215 -17.93 -22.04 8.58
C ASP A 215 -18.38 -21.39 9.89
N GLU A 216 -19.58 -20.84 9.89
CA GLU A 216 -20.21 -20.29 11.09
C GLU A 216 -20.23 -21.43 12.13
N PRO A 217 -19.62 -21.27 13.31
CA PRO A 217 -19.62 -22.32 14.32
C PRO A 217 -21.07 -22.69 14.60
N ALA A 218 -21.40 -23.95 14.37
CA ALA A 218 -22.75 -24.49 14.60
C ALA A 218 -23.25 -24.01 15.96
N ALA A 219 -24.37 -23.31 15.97
CA ALA A 219 -24.99 -22.79 17.17
C ALA A 219 -25.11 -23.94 18.18
N GLU A 220 -24.41 -23.84 19.31
CA GLU A 220 -24.53 -24.75 20.43
C GLU A 220 -26.01 -24.75 20.84
N THR A 221 -26.71 -25.84 20.55
CA THR A 221 -28.07 -26.05 21.04
C THR A 221 -27.99 -26.18 22.54
N GLU A 222 -28.45 -25.15 23.28
CA GLU A 222 -28.62 -25.26 24.72
C GLU A 222 -29.49 -26.49 25.05
N PRO A 223 -29.09 -27.31 26.04
CA PRO A 223 -29.92 -28.44 26.45
C PRO A 223 -31.21 -27.90 27.06
N THR A 224 -32.32 -28.29 26.46
CA THR A 224 -33.66 -27.99 26.98
C THR A 224 -33.80 -28.65 28.36
N GLU A 225 -33.77 -27.85 29.41
CA GLU A 225 -34.04 -28.31 30.79
C GLU A 225 -35.47 -28.77 30.86
N ALA A 226 -35.66 -30.05 31.16
CA ALA A 226 -36.95 -30.64 31.35
C ALA A 226 -37.66 -30.03 32.60
N ALA A 227 -38.82 -29.47 32.38
CA ALA A 227 -39.68 -28.97 33.45
C ALA A 227 -40.04 -30.07 34.42
N GLN A 228 -39.48 -30.03 35.64
CA GLN A 228 -40.00 -30.78 36.78
C GLN A 228 -41.20 -30.05 37.39
N THR A 229 -42.37 -30.57 37.14
CA THR A 229 -43.57 -30.29 37.94
C THR A 229 -43.44 -30.90 39.29
N SER A 230 -43.37 -30.10 40.37
CA SER A 230 -43.68 -30.54 41.72
C SER A 230 -44.65 -29.55 42.35
N ASP A 231 -45.74 -30.14 42.73
CA ASP A 231 -46.94 -29.66 43.30
C ASP A 231 -46.77 -29.28 44.82
N MET A 232 -47.67 -28.38 45.28
CA MET A 232 -48.11 -28.18 46.64
C MET A 232 -47.27 -27.45 47.71
N GLY A 233 -47.88 -26.44 48.25
CA GLY A 233 -47.56 -25.90 49.59
C GLY A 233 -48.07 -24.49 49.85
N ILE A 234 -49.36 -24.39 50.22
CA ILE A 234 -50.01 -23.20 50.79
C ILE A 234 -49.40 -22.89 52.16
N ALA A 235 -49.02 -21.67 52.45
CA ALA A 235 -49.08 -21.08 53.77
C ALA A 235 -49.07 -19.55 53.71
N ALA A 236 -50.15 -19.00 54.16
CA ALA A 236 -50.36 -17.58 54.43
C ALA A 236 -49.78 -17.16 55.79
N ALA A 237 -49.33 -15.92 55.97
CA ALA A 237 -49.33 -15.04 57.11
C ALA A 237 -48.59 -13.75 56.74
N VAL A 238 -49.17 -12.59 56.58
CA VAL A 238 -49.81 -11.60 57.47
C VAL A 238 -48.82 -10.90 58.46
N LEU A 239 -48.95 -9.57 58.41
CA LEU A 239 -48.49 -8.51 59.34
C LEU A 239 -47.02 -8.05 59.17
N ALA A 240 -46.74 -6.79 59.01
CA ALA A 240 -47.21 -5.45 59.45
C ALA A 240 -45.98 -4.65 59.93
N MET A 241 -45.94 -3.40 59.47
CA MET A 241 -45.42 -2.20 60.15
C MET A 241 -43.99 -2.14 60.71
N SER A 242 -43.19 -1.31 60.08
CA SER A 242 -42.83 0.02 60.63
C SER A 242 -42.11 0.82 59.56
#